data_819824969af67c16bd476be220517bcc
#
_entry.id   819824969af67c16bd476be220517bcc
#
_cell.length_a   1.000
_cell.length_b   1.000
_cell.length_c   1.000
_cell.angle_alpha   90.00
_cell.angle_beta   90.00
_cell.angle_gamma   90.00
#
_symmetry.space_group_name_H-M   'P 1'
#
loop_
_entity.id
_entity.type
_entity.pdbx_description
1 polymer ?
#
loop_
_entity_poly.entity_id
_entity_poly.type
_entity_poly.pdbx_seq_one_letter_code
_entity_poly.pdbx_strand_id
1 'polypeptide(L)'
;EGAVWVLTPSPHTPDTNFAQVAQIVKELGAEFVVLSAERHDQLVAIVSHLPHLTAATLMRIADDRSEEHMALLRLAAGGFRDMTRIASGRPGIWLDICEQNKASIVRGLDALILGLTDMRDVVAGSDRDGLLSRLEQARRARMNLPTGAGAVEDLAEVRIPIPDRPGAAADVFTLSGELGVNIYDFEVVHSAEGDR
;
A
#
# COMPACT_ATOMS: atom_id res chain seq x y z
N GLU A 1 -18.65 -5.54 -1.77
CA GLU A 1 -18.27 -6.58 -0.79
C GLU A 1 -16.85 -6.28 -0.30
N GLY A 2 -16.61 -6.43 1.03
CA GLY A 2 -15.28 -6.24 1.65
C GLY A 2 -14.79 -4.79 1.79
N ALA A 3 -15.59 -3.78 1.45
CA ALA A 3 -15.23 -2.39 1.68
C ALA A 3 -15.36 -2.03 3.17
N VAL A 4 -14.37 -1.33 3.70
CA VAL A 4 -14.40 -0.81 5.08
C VAL A 4 -14.86 0.64 5.06
N TRP A 5 -15.92 0.93 5.79
CA TRP A 5 -16.43 2.28 6.03
C TRP A 5 -15.94 2.78 7.38
N VAL A 6 -15.52 4.02 7.44
CA VAL A 6 -15.19 4.65 8.72
C VAL A 6 -16.32 5.59 9.12
N LEU A 7 -16.91 5.33 10.27
CA LEU A 7 -17.93 6.18 10.86
C LEU A 7 -17.30 7.02 11.97
N THR A 8 -17.47 8.33 11.87
CA THR A 8 -16.88 9.29 12.80
C THR A 8 -17.98 10.08 13.54
N PRO A 9 -18.78 9.41 14.41
CA PRO A 9 -19.83 10.11 15.14
C PRO A 9 -19.23 11.19 16.05
N SER A 10 -19.87 12.35 16.08
CA SER A 10 -19.58 13.41 17.05
C SER A 10 -20.29 13.15 18.38
N PRO A 11 -19.91 13.82 19.48
CA PRO A 11 -20.65 13.74 20.76
C PRO A 11 -22.13 14.16 20.66
N HIS A 12 -22.51 14.84 19.58
CA HIS A 12 -23.88 15.31 19.34
C HIS A 12 -24.63 14.43 18.33
N THR A 13 -24.02 13.37 17.83
CA THR A 13 -24.67 12.45 16.89
C THR A 13 -25.70 11.61 17.66
N PRO A 14 -27.00 11.68 17.33
CA PRO A 14 -28.00 10.83 17.99
C PRO A 14 -27.73 9.34 17.71
N ASP A 15 -27.87 8.51 18.73
CA ASP A 15 -27.67 7.05 18.62
C ASP A 15 -28.54 6.42 17.54
N THR A 16 -29.76 6.93 17.34
CA THR A 16 -30.68 6.47 16.30
C THR A 16 -30.13 6.72 14.90
N ASN A 17 -29.51 7.87 14.66
CA ASN A 17 -28.94 8.21 13.36
C ASN A 17 -27.68 7.36 13.09
N PHE A 18 -26.85 7.17 14.11
CA PHE A 18 -25.69 6.30 14.02
C PHE A 18 -26.13 4.86 13.68
N ALA A 19 -27.13 4.32 14.39
CA ALA A 19 -27.62 2.97 14.16
C ALA A 19 -28.20 2.80 12.74
N GLN A 20 -28.91 3.81 12.22
CA GLN A 20 -29.41 3.78 10.84
C GLN A 20 -28.31 3.72 9.80
N VAL A 21 -27.27 4.57 9.94
CA VAL A 21 -26.13 4.56 9.02
C VAL A 21 -25.38 3.23 9.10
N ALA A 22 -25.11 2.73 10.31
CA ALA A 22 -24.46 1.44 10.51
C ALA A 22 -25.26 0.27 9.89
N GLN A 23 -26.60 0.33 9.98
CA GLN A 23 -27.46 -0.65 9.35
C GLN A 23 -27.35 -0.61 7.81
N ILE A 24 -27.40 0.58 7.21
CA ILE A 24 -27.22 0.76 5.76
C ILE A 24 -25.88 0.18 5.29
N VAL A 25 -24.78 0.46 6.01
CA VAL A 25 -23.45 -0.06 5.66
C VAL A 25 -23.43 -1.59 5.67
N LYS A 26 -24.05 -2.21 6.68
CA LYS A 26 -24.17 -3.67 6.77
C LYS A 26 -25.03 -4.26 5.64
N GLU A 27 -26.15 -3.62 5.29
CA GLU A 27 -27.01 -4.06 4.18
C GLU A 27 -26.30 -3.98 2.82
N LEU A 28 -25.33 -3.10 2.67
CA LEU A 28 -24.47 -3.04 1.48
C LEU A 28 -23.38 -4.13 1.47
N GLY A 29 -23.33 -5.01 2.47
CA GLY A 29 -22.29 -6.04 2.58
C GLY A 29 -20.91 -5.49 2.92
N ALA A 30 -20.84 -4.32 3.55
CA ALA A 30 -19.60 -3.67 3.97
C ALA A 30 -19.39 -3.79 5.48
N GLU A 31 -18.14 -3.75 5.89
CA GLU A 31 -17.75 -3.62 7.29
C GLU A 31 -17.65 -2.15 7.69
N PHE A 32 -17.75 -1.84 8.97
CA PHE A 32 -17.48 -0.50 9.44
C PHE A 32 -16.63 -0.48 10.72
N VAL A 33 -15.82 0.57 10.81
CA VAL A 33 -15.01 0.88 11.97
C VAL A 33 -15.46 2.22 12.54
N VAL A 34 -15.57 2.31 13.86
CA VAL A 34 -15.95 3.57 14.53
C VAL A 34 -14.73 4.21 15.13
N LEU A 35 -14.45 5.45 14.75
CA LEU A 35 -13.31 6.24 15.22
C LEU A 35 -13.76 7.67 15.55
N SER A 36 -12.99 8.40 16.34
CA SER A 36 -13.11 9.85 16.35
C SER A 36 -12.59 10.44 15.03
N ALA A 37 -13.12 11.60 14.61
CA ALA A 37 -12.64 12.29 13.41
C ALA A 37 -11.13 12.54 13.45
N GLU A 38 -10.60 12.97 14.61
CA GLU A 38 -9.16 13.19 14.81
C GLU A 38 -8.35 11.90 14.61
N ARG A 39 -8.85 10.79 15.14
CA ARG A 39 -8.17 9.50 14.98
C ARG A 39 -8.18 9.02 13.55
N HIS A 40 -9.32 9.16 12.86
CA HIS A 40 -9.43 8.93 11.43
C HIS A 40 -8.36 9.71 10.65
N ASP A 41 -8.28 11.03 10.88
CA ASP A 41 -7.37 11.92 10.17
C ASP A 41 -5.90 11.55 10.40
N GLN A 42 -5.54 11.14 11.63
CA GLN A 42 -4.20 10.64 11.94
C GLN A 42 -3.87 9.36 11.17
N LEU A 43 -4.79 8.42 11.12
CA LEU A 43 -4.57 7.12 10.47
C LEU A 43 -4.49 7.25 8.95
N VAL A 44 -5.44 7.98 8.33
CA VAL A 44 -5.43 8.15 6.88
C VAL A 44 -4.26 9.02 6.40
N ALA A 45 -3.73 9.88 7.24
CA ALA A 45 -2.49 10.59 6.91
C ALA A 45 -1.35 9.62 6.63
N ILE A 46 -1.22 8.54 7.42
CA ILE A 46 -0.15 7.56 7.28
C ILE A 46 -0.40 6.58 6.12
N VAL A 47 -1.62 6.04 6.02
CA VAL A 47 -1.88 4.93 5.08
C VAL A 47 -2.38 5.38 3.71
N SER A 48 -2.74 6.65 3.55
CA SER A 48 -3.28 7.21 2.30
C SER A 48 -2.51 8.44 1.83
N HIS A 49 -2.44 9.48 2.67
CA HIS A 49 -1.90 10.77 2.22
C HIS A 49 -0.39 10.75 2.04
N LEU A 50 0.33 10.17 2.99
CA LEU A 50 1.78 10.02 2.94
C LEU A 50 2.26 9.22 1.73
N PRO A 51 1.68 8.04 1.42
CA PRO A 51 2.02 7.29 0.21
C PRO A 51 1.87 8.11 -1.06
N HIS A 52 0.78 8.86 -1.21
CA HIS A 52 0.55 9.67 -2.41
C HIS A 52 1.58 10.79 -2.57
N LEU A 53 1.83 11.56 -1.49
CA LEU A 53 2.81 12.65 -1.51
C LEU A 53 4.23 12.12 -1.73
N THR A 54 4.55 10.94 -1.19
CA THR A 54 5.82 10.25 -1.44
C THR A 54 5.96 9.83 -2.89
N ALA A 55 4.93 9.22 -3.47
CA ALA A 55 4.90 8.81 -4.87
C ALA A 55 5.07 10.02 -5.81
N ALA A 56 4.36 11.12 -5.54
CA ALA A 56 4.48 12.36 -6.31
C ALA A 56 5.89 12.97 -6.20
N THR A 57 6.49 12.94 -5.01
CA THR A 57 7.86 13.42 -4.77
C THR A 57 8.88 12.57 -5.52
N LEU A 58 8.74 11.24 -5.48
CA LEU A 58 9.62 10.30 -6.17
C LEU A 58 9.56 10.50 -7.70
N MET A 59 8.34 10.66 -8.24
CA MET A 59 8.15 10.97 -9.66
C MET A 59 8.83 12.28 -10.05
N ARG A 60 8.66 13.34 -9.24
CA ARG A 60 9.31 14.63 -9.50
C ARG A 60 10.82 14.54 -9.48
N ILE A 61 11.41 13.81 -8.53
CA ILE A 61 12.87 13.58 -8.49
C ILE A 61 13.36 12.88 -9.76
N ALA A 62 12.58 11.92 -10.28
CA ALA A 62 12.92 11.22 -11.50
C ALA A 62 12.76 12.11 -12.75
N ASP A 63 11.73 12.94 -12.79
CA ASP A 63 11.45 13.86 -13.89
C ASP A 63 12.51 14.97 -13.97
N ASP A 64 12.82 15.62 -12.86
CA ASP A 64 13.86 16.65 -12.76
C ASP A 64 15.23 16.18 -13.31
N ARG A 65 15.49 14.86 -13.25
CA ARG A 65 16.74 14.24 -13.75
C ARG A 65 16.62 13.63 -15.15
N SER A 66 15.42 13.52 -15.69
CA SER A 66 15.18 12.88 -16.99
C SER A 66 15.72 13.73 -18.15
N GLU A 67 15.77 15.04 -18.00
CA GLU A 67 16.38 15.96 -18.96
C GLU A 67 17.89 15.72 -19.11
N GLU A 68 18.58 15.35 -18.01
CA GLU A 68 20.01 15.05 -18.01
C GLU A 68 20.30 13.61 -18.50
N HIS A 69 19.38 12.68 -18.27
CA HIS A 69 19.55 11.26 -18.55
C HIS A 69 18.32 10.62 -19.20
N MET A 70 18.25 10.69 -20.51
CA MET A 70 17.20 10.04 -21.31
C MET A 70 16.95 8.55 -20.99
N ALA A 71 17.95 7.85 -20.44
CA ALA A 71 17.84 6.46 -20.04
C ALA A 71 17.11 6.26 -18.70
N LEU A 72 16.99 7.28 -17.85
CA LEU A 72 16.47 7.13 -16.49
C LEU A 72 15.06 6.54 -16.48
N LEU A 73 14.15 7.11 -17.27
CA LEU A 73 12.77 6.62 -17.36
C LEU A 73 12.67 5.25 -18.06
N ARG A 74 13.64 4.87 -18.91
CA ARG A 74 13.71 3.54 -19.51
C ARG A 74 14.15 2.48 -18.51
N LEU A 75 14.92 2.87 -17.49
CA LEU A 75 15.35 1.98 -16.41
C LEU A 75 14.29 1.83 -15.32
N ALA A 76 13.17 2.57 -15.41
CA ALA A 76 12.06 2.46 -14.47
C ALA A 76 11.41 1.08 -14.57
N ALA A 77 11.83 0.17 -13.68
CA ALA A 77 11.32 -1.19 -13.56
C ALA A 77 10.00 -1.25 -12.76
N GLY A 78 9.47 -2.45 -12.56
CA GLY A 78 8.18 -2.69 -11.91
C GLY A 78 8.03 -1.98 -10.58
N GLY A 79 9.00 -2.12 -9.65
CA GLY A 79 8.93 -1.50 -8.33
C GLY A 79 8.79 0.03 -8.36
N PHE A 80 9.47 0.71 -9.30
CA PHE A 80 9.30 2.17 -9.47
C PHE A 80 7.89 2.51 -9.96
N ARG A 81 7.41 1.77 -10.97
CA ARG A 81 6.06 1.97 -11.55
C ARG A 81 4.97 1.74 -10.51
N ASP A 82 5.10 0.69 -9.71
CA ASP A 82 4.13 0.34 -8.67
C ASP A 82 4.09 1.40 -7.58
N MET A 83 5.25 1.82 -7.07
CA MET A 83 5.32 2.88 -6.06
C MET A 83 4.78 4.23 -6.55
N THR A 84 4.95 4.55 -7.83
CA THR A 84 4.57 5.85 -8.38
C THR A 84 3.21 5.86 -9.07
N ARG A 85 2.55 4.71 -9.22
CA ARG A 85 1.27 4.58 -9.92
C ARG A 85 0.20 5.54 -9.40
N ILE A 86 0.12 5.74 -8.10
CA ILE A 86 -0.89 6.61 -7.48
C ILE A 86 -0.63 8.10 -7.75
N ALA A 87 0.58 8.50 -8.12
CA ALA A 87 0.91 9.89 -8.46
C ALA A 87 0.19 10.40 -9.73
N SER A 88 -0.39 9.50 -10.55
CA SER A 88 -1.21 9.86 -11.72
C SER A 88 -2.62 10.37 -11.39
N GLY A 89 -3.02 10.37 -10.12
CA GLY A 89 -4.31 10.87 -9.67
C GLY A 89 -4.50 12.37 -9.94
N ARG A 90 -5.76 12.84 -9.91
CA ARG A 90 -6.10 14.26 -10.14
C ARG A 90 -5.50 15.16 -9.04
N PRO A 91 -4.61 16.12 -9.37
CA PRO A 91 -3.97 16.94 -8.35
C PRO A 91 -4.93 17.82 -7.53
N GLY A 92 -6.02 18.27 -8.14
CA GLY A 92 -6.95 19.23 -7.50
C GLY A 92 -7.55 18.74 -6.19
N ILE A 93 -7.90 17.44 -6.07
CA ILE A 93 -8.46 16.89 -4.84
C ILE A 93 -7.45 16.91 -3.68
N TRP A 94 -6.16 16.87 -4.00
CA TRP A 94 -5.10 16.84 -3.00
C TRP A 94 -4.87 18.18 -2.31
N LEU A 95 -5.28 19.29 -2.96
CA LEU A 95 -5.23 20.62 -2.33
C LEU A 95 -6.16 20.65 -1.11
N ASP A 96 -7.40 20.21 -1.28
CA ASP A 96 -8.39 20.18 -0.19
C ASP A 96 -8.00 19.17 0.89
N ILE A 97 -7.55 17.99 0.51
CA ILE A 97 -7.07 16.96 1.46
C ILE A 97 -5.92 17.50 2.32
N CYS A 98 -4.93 18.12 1.70
CA CYS A 98 -3.77 18.66 2.41
C CYS A 98 -4.14 19.85 3.31
N GLU A 99 -5.11 20.66 2.91
CA GLU A 99 -5.61 21.75 3.73
C GLU A 99 -6.37 21.24 4.95
N GLN A 100 -7.31 20.31 4.75
CA GLN A 100 -8.18 19.80 5.81
C GLN A 100 -7.42 18.94 6.83
N ASN A 101 -6.44 18.14 6.39
CA ASN A 101 -5.66 17.27 7.29
C ASN A 101 -4.20 17.69 7.45
N LYS A 102 -3.92 18.99 7.32
CA LYS A 102 -2.57 19.56 7.33
C LYS A 102 -1.71 19.09 8.50
N ALA A 103 -2.23 19.17 9.72
CA ALA A 103 -1.45 18.87 10.93
C ALA A 103 -0.98 17.40 10.98
N SER A 104 -1.86 16.45 10.61
CA SER A 104 -1.51 15.02 10.61
C SER A 104 -0.57 14.67 9.47
N ILE A 105 -0.77 15.28 8.30
CA ILE A 105 0.10 15.09 7.14
C ILE A 105 1.51 15.59 7.42
N VAL A 106 1.66 16.79 8.02
CA VAL A 106 2.97 17.34 8.36
C VAL A 106 3.70 16.42 9.33
N ARG A 107 3.03 15.98 10.42
CA ARG A 107 3.64 15.02 11.36
C ARG A 107 4.06 13.72 10.68
N GLY A 108 3.25 13.21 9.74
CA GLY A 108 3.59 12.02 8.97
C GLY A 108 4.81 12.24 8.08
N LEU A 109 4.90 13.38 7.39
CA LEU A 109 6.05 13.74 6.56
C LEU A 109 7.32 13.88 7.39
N ASP A 110 7.24 14.50 8.57
CA ASP A 110 8.38 14.62 9.49
C ASP A 110 8.89 13.24 9.91
N ALA A 111 7.98 12.32 10.25
CA ALA A 111 8.34 10.94 10.59
C ALA A 111 8.98 10.21 9.40
N LEU A 112 8.47 10.40 8.18
CA LEU A 112 9.06 9.82 6.97
C LEU A 112 10.46 10.37 6.70
N ILE A 113 10.66 11.68 6.84
CA ILE A 113 11.96 12.34 6.67
C ILE A 113 12.98 11.77 7.66
N LEU A 114 12.58 11.60 8.93
CA LEU A 114 13.45 10.97 9.93
C LEU A 114 13.79 9.52 9.56
N GLY A 115 12.82 8.73 9.13
CA GLY A 115 13.06 7.35 8.69
C GLY A 115 13.96 7.26 7.46
N LEU A 116 13.80 8.15 6.48
CA LEU A 116 14.68 8.24 5.31
C LEU A 116 16.09 8.70 5.68
N THR A 117 16.21 9.58 6.66
CA THR A 117 17.50 10.03 7.18
C THR A 117 18.25 8.88 7.85
N ASP A 118 17.57 8.11 8.70
CA ASP A 118 18.15 6.91 9.32
C ASP A 118 18.58 5.88 8.27
N MET A 119 17.74 5.63 7.26
CA MET A 119 18.09 4.72 6.15
C MET A 119 19.32 5.22 5.37
N ARG A 120 19.39 6.51 5.09
CA ARG A 120 20.55 7.13 4.43
C ARG A 120 21.82 6.91 5.23
N ASP A 121 21.76 7.10 6.54
CA ASP A 121 22.94 7.02 7.41
C ASP A 121 23.46 5.58 7.50
N VAL A 122 22.59 4.61 7.57
CA VAL A 122 22.92 3.18 7.50
C VAL A 122 23.59 2.81 6.17
N VAL A 123 23.06 3.31 5.06
CA VAL A 123 23.63 3.09 3.72
C VAL A 123 24.99 3.78 3.60
N ALA A 124 25.11 5.02 4.04
CA ALA A 124 26.35 5.79 4.00
C ALA A 124 27.47 5.17 4.86
N GLY A 125 27.08 4.61 6.03
CA GLY A 125 27.98 3.90 6.93
C GLY A 125 28.35 2.48 6.48
N SER A 126 27.79 1.98 5.37
CA SER A 126 27.93 0.59 4.91
C SER A 126 27.59 -0.45 5.98
N ASP A 127 26.68 -0.09 6.89
CA ASP A 127 26.18 -0.98 7.97
C ASP A 127 25.22 -2.03 7.39
N ARG A 128 25.77 -3.14 6.94
CA ARG A 128 25.02 -4.22 6.31
C ARG A 128 24.00 -4.87 7.28
N ASP A 129 24.39 -5.07 8.53
CA ASP A 129 23.52 -5.72 9.51
C ASP A 129 22.36 -4.81 9.93
N GLY A 130 22.66 -3.53 10.12
CA GLY A 130 21.65 -2.51 10.37
C GLY A 130 20.66 -2.35 9.21
N LEU A 131 21.14 -2.38 7.97
CA LEU A 131 20.29 -2.34 6.78
C LEU A 131 19.40 -3.60 6.70
N LEU A 132 19.98 -4.79 6.84
CA LEU A 132 19.25 -6.05 6.81
C LEU A 132 18.12 -6.07 7.86
N SER A 133 18.44 -5.66 9.09
CA SER A 133 17.45 -5.61 10.17
C SER A 133 16.24 -4.74 9.84
N ARG A 134 16.45 -3.56 9.25
CA ARG A 134 15.37 -2.64 8.85
C ARG A 134 14.50 -3.21 7.72
N LEU A 135 15.14 -3.81 6.72
CA LEU A 135 14.42 -4.44 5.61
C LEU A 135 13.60 -5.65 6.06
N GLU A 136 14.15 -6.48 6.95
CA GLU A 136 13.40 -7.60 7.53
C GLU A 136 12.23 -7.15 8.41
N GLN A 137 12.40 -6.06 9.17
CA GLN A 137 11.30 -5.48 9.94
C GLN A 137 10.19 -4.99 9.02
N ALA A 138 10.53 -4.28 7.96
CA ALA A 138 9.56 -3.81 6.96
C ALA A 138 8.85 -4.98 6.27
N ARG A 139 9.59 -6.04 5.90
CA ARG A 139 9.02 -7.26 5.32
C ARG A 139 8.01 -7.91 6.27
N ARG A 140 8.37 -8.10 7.54
CA ARG A 140 7.44 -8.66 8.53
C ARG A 140 6.18 -7.81 8.68
N ALA A 141 6.33 -6.49 8.76
CA ALA A 141 5.19 -5.58 8.84
C ALA A 141 4.27 -5.67 7.60
N ARG A 142 4.84 -5.81 6.40
CA ARG A 142 4.08 -5.97 5.16
C ARG A 142 3.29 -7.28 5.13
N MET A 143 3.89 -8.37 5.61
CA MET A 143 3.21 -9.68 5.69
C MET A 143 2.03 -9.68 6.67
N ASN A 144 2.04 -8.81 7.67
CA ASN A 144 0.96 -8.68 8.65
C ASN A 144 -0.15 -7.70 8.22
N LEU A 145 -0.05 -7.09 7.04
CA LEU A 145 -1.16 -6.28 6.54
C LEU A 145 -2.36 -7.19 6.23
N PRO A 146 -3.56 -6.83 6.71
CA PRO A 146 -4.76 -7.57 6.34
C PRO A 146 -4.88 -7.55 4.81
N THR A 147 -4.78 -8.69 4.20
CA THR A 147 -5.26 -8.88 2.84
C THR A 147 -6.78 -8.89 2.97
N GLY A 148 -7.53 -8.09 2.22
CA GLY A 148 -8.99 -7.88 2.40
C GLY A 148 -9.89 -9.13 2.39
N ALA A 149 -9.38 -10.25 2.85
CA ALA A 149 -10.00 -11.56 2.89
C ALA A 149 -9.56 -12.27 4.16
N GLY A 150 -10.40 -12.32 5.16
CA GLY A 150 -10.24 -13.22 6.31
C GLY A 150 -9.00 -12.97 7.18
N ALA A 151 -8.94 -13.60 8.32
CA ALA A 151 -7.76 -13.58 9.16
C ALA A 151 -6.57 -14.19 8.41
N VAL A 152 -5.37 -13.59 8.53
CA VAL A 152 -4.11 -14.08 7.94
C VAL A 152 -3.82 -15.56 8.29
N GLU A 153 -4.45 -16.06 9.35
CA GLU A 153 -4.37 -17.44 9.81
C GLU A 153 -4.95 -18.46 8.82
N ASP A 154 -5.81 -18.01 7.88
CA ASP A 154 -6.46 -18.87 6.88
C ASP A 154 -5.75 -18.84 5.51
N LEU A 155 -4.65 -18.10 5.38
CA LEU A 155 -3.91 -17.99 4.12
C LEU A 155 -2.63 -18.82 4.14
N ALA A 156 -2.39 -19.53 3.06
CA ALA A 156 -1.14 -20.25 2.81
C ALA A 156 -0.38 -19.63 1.63
N GLU A 157 0.94 -19.42 1.78
CA GLU A 157 1.82 -19.07 0.67
C GLU A 157 2.25 -20.36 -0.05
N VAL A 158 1.97 -20.43 -1.35
CA VAL A 158 2.38 -21.54 -2.20
C VAL A 158 3.25 -21.01 -3.33
N ARG A 159 4.44 -21.56 -3.49
CA ARG A 159 5.36 -21.23 -4.59
C ARG A 159 5.27 -22.29 -5.66
N ILE A 160 4.82 -21.91 -6.84
CA ILE A 160 4.63 -22.80 -7.97
C ILE A 160 5.63 -22.43 -9.07
N PRO A 161 6.60 -23.30 -9.39
CA PRO A 161 7.47 -23.07 -10.54
C PRO A 161 6.65 -23.25 -11.82
N ILE A 162 6.61 -22.21 -12.64
CA ILE A 162 5.92 -22.24 -13.94
C ILE A 162 6.91 -21.94 -15.06
N PRO A 163 6.77 -22.59 -16.24
CA PRO A 163 7.62 -22.28 -17.38
C PRO A 163 7.32 -20.88 -17.92
N ASP A 164 8.36 -20.18 -18.40
CA ASP A 164 8.20 -18.88 -19.04
C ASP A 164 7.66 -19.05 -20.46
N ARG A 165 6.34 -19.21 -20.57
CA ARG A 165 5.59 -19.31 -21.83
C ARG A 165 4.22 -18.63 -21.70
N PRO A 166 3.65 -18.15 -22.80
CA PRO A 166 2.27 -17.66 -22.81
C PRO A 166 1.28 -18.69 -22.25
N GLY A 167 0.42 -18.28 -21.33
CA GLY A 167 -0.62 -19.12 -20.75
C GLY A 167 -0.22 -19.88 -19.48
N ALA A 168 1.06 -19.97 -19.10
CA ALA A 168 1.47 -20.73 -17.92
C ALA A 168 0.82 -20.25 -16.61
N ALA A 169 0.69 -18.95 -16.42
CA ALA A 169 -0.04 -18.41 -15.27
C ALA A 169 -1.55 -18.73 -15.35
N ALA A 170 -2.14 -18.68 -16.54
CA ALA A 170 -3.55 -19.01 -16.71
C ALA A 170 -3.86 -20.48 -16.35
N ASP A 171 -2.93 -21.40 -16.62
CA ASP A 171 -3.06 -22.81 -16.23
C ASP A 171 -3.18 -22.94 -14.71
N VAL A 172 -2.41 -22.17 -13.94
CA VAL A 172 -2.45 -22.15 -12.45
C VAL A 172 -3.81 -21.63 -11.96
N PHE A 173 -4.30 -20.52 -12.51
CA PHE A 173 -5.60 -19.97 -12.11
C PHE A 173 -6.76 -20.91 -12.44
N THR A 174 -6.71 -21.58 -13.60
CA THR A 174 -7.72 -22.56 -14.00
C THR A 174 -7.74 -23.73 -13.04
N LEU A 175 -6.58 -24.30 -12.73
CA LEU A 175 -6.46 -25.42 -11.81
C LEU A 175 -6.94 -25.05 -10.40
N SER A 176 -6.59 -23.85 -9.91
CA SER A 176 -7.05 -23.38 -8.60
C SER A 176 -8.57 -23.28 -8.55
N GLY A 177 -9.21 -22.79 -9.61
CA GLY A 177 -10.67 -22.74 -9.73
C GLY A 177 -11.31 -24.13 -9.74
N GLU A 178 -10.72 -25.10 -10.45
CA GLU A 178 -11.19 -26.49 -10.47
C GLU A 178 -11.07 -27.17 -9.11
N LEU A 179 -10.05 -26.82 -8.34
CA LEU A 179 -9.84 -27.33 -6.97
C LEU A 179 -10.65 -26.57 -5.91
N GLY A 180 -11.39 -25.53 -6.28
CA GLY A 180 -12.14 -24.69 -5.35
C GLY A 180 -11.25 -23.84 -4.42
N VAL A 181 -9.99 -23.61 -4.82
CA VAL A 181 -9.03 -22.78 -4.07
C VAL A 181 -9.13 -21.35 -4.59
N ASN A 182 -9.39 -20.41 -3.67
CA ASN A 182 -9.40 -18.99 -3.99
C ASN A 182 -7.97 -18.44 -3.90
N ILE A 183 -7.54 -17.72 -4.94
CA ILE A 183 -6.26 -17.00 -4.96
C ILE A 183 -6.54 -15.55 -4.55
N TYR A 184 -5.99 -15.12 -3.43
CA TYR A 184 -6.16 -13.77 -2.92
C TYR A 184 -5.17 -12.77 -3.50
N ASP A 185 -3.93 -13.23 -3.69
CA ASP A 185 -2.85 -12.41 -4.24
C ASP A 185 -1.88 -13.33 -4.99
N PHE A 186 -1.21 -12.80 -5.99
CA PHE A 186 -0.15 -13.52 -6.68
C PHE A 186 0.96 -12.58 -7.11
N GLU A 187 2.17 -13.08 -7.03
CA GLU A 187 3.37 -12.39 -7.49
C GLU A 187 4.13 -13.31 -8.45
N VAL A 188 4.55 -12.77 -9.58
CA VAL A 188 5.44 -13.47 -10.51
C VAL A 188 6.87 -13.01 -10.25
N VAL A 189 7.68 -13.90 -9.69
CA VAL A 189 9.10 -13.65 -9.44
C VAL A 189 9.92 -14.35 -10.52
N HIS A 190 10.61 -13.57 -11.34
CA HIS A 190 11.60 -14.12 -12.24
C HIS A 190 12.86 -14.48 -11.47
N SER A 191 13.20 -15.75 -11.35
CA SER A 191 14.49 -16.14 -10.77
C SER A 191 15.60 -15.73 -11.74
N ALA A 192 16.63 -15.04 -11.22
CA ALA A 192 17.82 -14.68 -11.99
C ALA A 192 18.67 -15.92 -12.36
N GLU A 193 18.40 -17.06 -11.76
CA GLU A 193 18.94 -18.35 -12.16
C GLU A 193 18.02 -18.94 -13.21
N GLY A 194 18.31 -18.59 -14.47
CA GLY A 194 17.79 -19.33 -15.59
C GLY A 194 18.16 -20.77 -15.39
N ASP A 195 17.19 -21.63 -15.11
CA ASP A 195 17.20 -22.87 -15.85
C ASP A 195 16.59 -24.09 -15.21
N ARG A 196 16.06 -24.81 -16.08
CA ARG A 196 15.81 -26.26 -16.28
C ARG A 196 14.51 -26.76 -15.71
#